data_c0c488129e22b647dbcf1113b368a7a0
#
_entry.id   c0c488129e22b647dbcf1113b368a7a0
#
_cell.length_a   1.000
_cell.length_b   1.000
_cell.length_c   1.000
_cell.angle_alpha   90.00
_cell.angle_beta   90.00
_cell.angle_gamma   90.00
#
_symmetry.space_group_name_H-M   'P 1'
#
loop_
_entity.id
_entity.type
_entity.pdbx_description
1 polymer ?
#
loop_
_entity_poly.entity_id
_entity_poly.type
_entity_poly.pdbx_seq_one_letter_code
_entity_poly.pdbx_strand_id
1 'polypeptide(L)'
;MLGLTTTTIAIIAFVIILLGFAAYALFNIRAGRAEVGSELELAPNRKPYYDDETLEGPRLERMQLMGVLLLVIVVIGLPAYWVLEPGRQAGAQEGWDRHFASCGSQLFATTADGGFNCAGCHGGMAGVGGEAPFTVADPQTGEISAVNWKAPAVNTVFYKFDESEVEFILNYGRPFSPMSPWGVVGGGPMNSQQIETLIEYLKSIQIPREGCLPDELGGEEFFDVQMCGSGVLPADEKENIQTAIDLAMAEDPDITLGEAVFNLELGSGAYSCARCHTLGWSWGDPGQPGQGAFGWNLTGGSTNSAFDSEDDMVAFIQNGSEFGAVYGNNRQGSGRMPGFGSILTDEQIRAVVEYVRSL
;
A
#
# COMPACT_ATOMS: atom_id res chain seq x y z
N MET A 1 19.40 -1.94 27.25
CA MET A 1 18.29 -2.19 28.18
C MET A 1 17.31 -3.06 27.42
N LEU A 2 17.01 -4.28 27.88
CA LEU A 2 15.98 -5.13 27.28
C LEU A 2 14.63 -4.43 27.45
N GLY A 3 14.13 -3.80 26.39
CA GLY A 3 12.79 -3.22 26.39
C GLY A 3 11.77 -4.35 26.51
N LEU A 4 11.13 -4.46 27.66
CA LEU A 4 9.99 -5.36 27.82
C LEU A 4 8.87 -4.87 26.91
N THR A 5 8.50 -5.69 25.94
CA THR A 5 7.35 -5.38 25.07
C THR A 5 6.07 -5.35 25.91
N THR A 6 5.08 -4.55 25.49
CA THR A 6 3.74 -4.49 26.13
C THR A 6 3.11 -5.88 26.28
N THR A 7 3.33 -6.77 25.32
CA THR A 7 2.91 -8.17 25.36
C THR A 7 3.59 -8.94 26.50
N THR A 8 4.88 -8.76 26.69
CA THR A 8 5.62 -9.40 27.79
C THR A 8 5.12 -8.94 29.16
N ILE A 9 4.87 -7.64 29.31
CA ILE A 9 4.30 -7.07 30.54
C ILE A 9 2.91 -7.63 30.81
N ALA A 10 2.05 -7.71 29.79
CA ALA A 10 0.71 -8.27 29.89
C ALA A 10 0.72 -9.75 30.31
N ILE A 11 1.62 -10.55 29.73
CA ILE A 11 1.79 -11.97 30.09
C ILE A 11 2.26 -12.12 31.54
N ILE A 12 3.24 -11.32 31.98
CA ILE A 12 3.74 -11.33 33.36
C ILE A 12 2.60 -10.97 34.33
N ALA A 13 1.85 -9.90 34.06
CA ALA A 13 0.73 -9.48 34.87
C ALA A 13 -0.35 -10.57 34.95
N PHE A 14 -0.70 -11.19 33.82
CA PHE A 14 -1.66 -12.30 33.78
C PHE A 14 -1.20 -13.50 34.62
N VAL A 15 0.07 -13.89 34.51
CA VAL A 15 0.64 -15.01 35.30
C VAL A 15 0.61 -14.69 36.79
N ILE A 16 0.95 -13.47 37.21
CA ILE A 16 0.90 -13.05 38.62
C ILE A 16 -0.53 -13.12 39.16
N ILE A 17 -1.51 -12.63 38.42
CA ILE A 17 -2.93 -12.67 38.79
C ILE A 17 -3.40 -14.13 38.90
N LEU A 18 -3.04 -14.98 37.95
CA LEU A 18 -3.43 -16.39 37.92
C LEU A 18 -2.83 -17.17 39.10
N LEU A 19 -1.55 -16.94 39.40
CA LEU A 19 -0.88 -17.53 40.57
C LEU A 19 -1.48 -17.04 41.87
N GLY A 20 -1.79 -15.75 42.00
CA GLY A 20 -2.47 -15.17 43.14
C GLY A 20 -3.84 -15.80 43.38
N PHE A 21 -4.62 -15.96 42.31
CA PHE A 21 -5.92 -16.60 42.36
C PHE A 21 -5.82 -18.09 42.73
N ALA A 22 -4.88 -18.82 42.16
CA ALA A 22 -4.61 -20.21 42.50
C ALA A 22 -4.20 -20.39 43.96
N ALA A 23 -3.30 -19.53 44.47
CA ALA A 23 -2.90 -19.55 45.86
C ALA A 23 -4.08 -19.26 46.82
N TYR A 24 -4.89 -18.27 46.47
CA TYR A 24 -6.12 -17.94 47.18
C TYR A 24 -7.12 -19.14 47.19
N ALA A 25 -7.35 -19.75 46.06
CA ALA A 25 -8.24 -20.93 45.96
C ALA A 25 -7.71 -22.08 46.81
N LEU A 26 -6.44 -22.41 46.74
CA LEU A 26 -5.81 -23.48 47.52
C LEU A 26 -5.87 -23.19 49.04
N PHE A 27 -5.65 -21.91 49.42
CA PHE A 27 -5.75 -21.53 50.81
C PHE A 27 -7.17 -21.69 51.37
N ASN A 28 -8.18 -21.26 50.60
CA ASN A 28 -9.60 -21.45 50.99
C ASN A 28 -10.03 -22.91 51.02
N ILE A 29 -9.58 -23.75 50.08
CA ILE A 29 -9.85 -25.19 50.08
C ILE A 29 -9.23 -25.84 51.35
N ARG A 30 -8.02 -25.43 51.74
CA ARG A 30 -7.39 -25.96 52.99
C ARG A 30 -8.09 -25.48 54.23
N ALA A 31 -8.50 -24.22 54.28
CA ALA A 31 -9.25 -23.68 55.42
C ALA A 31 -10.62 -24.36 55.56
N GLY A 32 -11.33 -24.57 54.45
CA GLY A 32 -12.63 -25.25 54.45
C GLY A 32 -12.56 -26.73 54.80
N ARG A 33 -11.43 -27.42 54.56
CA ARG A 33 -11.24 -28.83 54.98
C ARG A 33 -11.11 -29.01 56.49
N ALA A 34 -10.60 -28.00 57.22
CA ALA A 34 -10.49 -28.05 58.69
C ALA A 34 -11.87 -27.93 59.38
N GLU A 35 -12.84 -27.36 58.72
CA GLU A 35 -14.19 -27.15 59.24
C GLU A 35 -15.15 -28.34 58.96
N VAL A 36 -14.79 -29.21 57.99
CA VAL A 36 -15.58 -30.42 57.70
C VAL A 36 -15.35 -31.48 58.78
N GLY A 37 -16.22 -31.57 59.72
CA GLY A 37 -16.20 -32.56 60.75
C GLY A 37 -16.37 -32.04 62.20
N SER A 38 -16.46 -30.69 62.38
CA SER A 38 -16.72 -30.09 63.68
C SER A 38 -18.20 -29.90 64.05
N GLU A 39 -19.10 -30.38 63.19
CA GLU A 39 -20.53 -30.09 63.32
C GLU A 39 -21.32 -31.28 63.85
N LEU A 40 -22.19 -30.96 64.79
CA LEU A 40 -23.18 -31.86 65.34
C LEU A 40 -24.00 -32.58 64.29
N GLU A 41 -24.38 -33.84 64.58
CA GLU A 41 -25.14 -34.75 63.69
C GLU A 41 -26.26 -34.03 62.92
N LEU A 42 -26.04 -33.72 61.69
CA LEU A 42 -27.02 -33.22 60.77
C LEU A 42 -27.72 -34.42 60.10
N ALA A 43 -29.02 -34.30 59.88
CA ALA A 43 -29.76 -35.27 59.10
C ALA A 43 -29.06 -35.63 57.78
N PRO A 44 -29.08 -36.89 57.28
CA PRO A 44 -28.23 -37.41 56.23
C PRO A 44 -28.21 -36.61 54.89
N ASN A 45 -29.15 -35.70 54.68
CA ASN A 45 -29.31 -34.93 53.45
C ASN A 45 -29.14 -33.41 53.63
N ARG A 46 -28.66 -32.93 54.76
CA ARG A 46 -28.39 -31.49 54.97
C ARG A 46 -26.92 -31.21 54.94
N LYS A 47 -26.56 -30.18 54.16
CA LYS A 47 -25.21 -29.59 54.22
C LYS A 47 -25.03 -28.87 55.57
N PRO A 48 -23.83 -28.97 56.18
CA PRO A 48 -23.53 -28.22 57.41
C PRO A 48 -23.73 -26.72 57.17
N TYR A 49 -24.38 -26.06 58.14
CA TYR A 49 -24.45 -24.61 58.17
C TYR A 49 -23.14 -24.08 58.81
N TYR A 50 -22.60 -23.02 58.23
CA TYR A 50 -21.57 -22.30 58.92
C TYR A 50 -22.20 -21.52 60.08
N ASP A 51 -21.51 -21.47 61.21
CA ASP A 51 -21.90 -20.58 62.32
C ASP A 51 -21.70 -19.12 61.96
N ASP A 52 -22.33 -18.21 62.68
CA ASP A 52 -22.26 -16.78 62.45
C ASP A 52 -20.80 -16.24 62.58
N GLU A 53 -20.00 -16.80 63.51
CA GLU A 53 -18.59 -16.42 63.63
C GLU A 53 -17.76 -16.80 62.42
N THR A 54 -18.02 -17.91 61.78
CA THR A 54 -17.35 -18.35 60.55
C THR A 54 -17.81 -17.55 59.32
N LEU A 55 -19.11 -17.23 59.27
CA LEU A 55 -19.68 -16.44 58.14
C LEU A 55 -19.31 -14.95 58.28
N GLU A 56 -19.36 -14.36 59.48
CA GLU A 56 -19.09 -12.95 59.70
C GLU A 56 -17.61 -12.64 60.03
N GLY A 57 -16.82 -13.68 60.30
CA GLY A 57 -15.42 -13.56 60.66
C GLY A 57 -14.44 -13.55 59.43
N PRO A 58 -13.29 -14.23 59.59
CA PRO A 58 -12.20 -14.19 58.59
C PRO A 58 -12.57 -14.61 57.20
N ARG A 59 -13.66 -15.33 57.01
CA ARG A 59 -14.13 -15.77 55.69
C ARG A 59 -14.82 -14.62 54.94
N LEU A 60 -15.66 -13.87 55.61
CA LEU A 60 -16.35 -12.70 55.07
C LEU A 60 -15.35 -11.60 54.77
N GLU A 61 -14.42 -11.35 55.69
CA GLU A 61 -13.35 -10.35 55.48
C GLU A 61 -12.51 -10.65 54.26
N ARG A 62 -12.12 -11.91 54.04
CA ARG A 62 -11.38 -12.34 52.83
C ARG A 62 -12.18 -12.18 51.56
N MET A 63 -13.49 -12.51 51.59
CA MET A 63 -14.38 -12.34 50.44
C MET A 63 -14.58 -10.85 50.13
N GLN A 64 -14.74 -10.00 51.14
CA GLN A 64 -14.85 -8.55 50.96
C GLN A 64 -13.53 -7.95 50.41
N LEU A 65 -12.40 -8.36 50.97
CA LEU A 65 -11.09 -7.92 50.45
C LEU A 65 -10.89 -8.30 49.00
N MET A 66 -11.27 -9.53 48.60
CA MET A 66 -11.20 -9.97 47.21
C MET A 66 -12.17 -9.18 46.33
N GLY A 67 -13.39 -8.90 46.78
CA GLY A 67 -14.34 -8.07 46.05
C GLY A 67 -13.84 -6.65 45.84
N VAL A 68 -13.23 -6.03 46.85
CA VAL A 68 -12.62 -4.71 46.78
C VAL A 68 -11.43 -4.72 45.80
N LEU A 69 -10.58 -5.75 45.87
CA LEU A 69 -9.43 -5.89 44.98
C LEU A 69 -9.84 -6.03 43.50
N LEU A 70 -10.86 -6.85 43.22
CA LEU A 70 -11.44 -6.97 41.89
C LEU A 70 -12.07 -5.67 41.42
N LEU A 71 -12.77 -4.96 42.29
CA LEU A 71 -13.35 -3.65 41.97
C LEU A 71 -12.25 -2.63 41.62
N VAL A 72 -11.16 -2.58 42.38
CA VAL A 72 -10.01 -1.72 42.11
C VAL A 72 -9.38 -2.06 40.75
N ILE A 73 -9.20 -3.35 40.45
CA ILE A 73 -8.68 -3.78 39.12
C ILE A 73 -9.59 -3.32 38.00
N VAL A 74 -10.91 -3.42 38.15
CA VAL A 74 -11.86 -2.97 37.13
C VAL A 74 -11.87 -1.44 37.00
N VAL A 75 -11.94 -0.73 38.14
CA VAL A 75 -12.03 0.75 38.17
C VAL A 75 -10.76 1.42 37.63
N ILE A 76 -9.61 0.83 37.84
CA ILE A 76 -8.33 1.36 37.32
C ILE A 76 -8.02 0.78 35.96
N GLY A 77 -8.22 -0.52 35.77
CA GLY A 77 -7.84 -1.24 34.54
C GLY A 77 -8.65 -0.85 33.32
N LEU A 78 -9.95 -0.62 33.46
CA LEU A 78 -10.78 -0.19 32.32
C LEU A 78 -10.39 1.21 31.80
N PRO A 79 -10.29 2.25 32.62
CA PRO A 79 -9.82 3.54 32.12
C PRO A 79 -8.40 3.49 31.54
N ALA A 80 -7.47 2.75 32.18
CA ALA A 80 -6.12 2.57 31.67
C ALA A 80 -6.13 1.86 30.32
N TYR A 81 -6.94 0.83 30.13
CA TYR A 81 -7.14 0.16 28.86
C TYR A 81 -7.61 1.16 27.78
N TRP A 82 -8.64 1.97 28.07
CA TRP A 82 -9.18 2.93 27.12
C TRP A 82 -8.17 4.01 26.72
N VAL A 83 -7.32 4.45 27.64
CA VAL A 83 -6.26 5.44 27.35
C VAL A 83 -5.14 4.83 26.50
N LEU A 84 -4.82 3.56 26.71
CA LEU A 84 -3.73 2.87 26.00
C LEU A 84 -4.17 2.22 24.70
N GLU A 85 -5.46 1.97 24.52
CA GLU A 85 -6.01 1.24 23.37
C GLU A 85 -5.72 1.90 22.01
N PRO A 86 -5.80 3.23 21.83
CA PRO A 86 -5.46 3.85 20.55
C PRO A 86 -4.02 3.56 20.12
N GLY A 87 -3.06 3.65 21.03
CA GLY A 87 -1.66 3.32 20.75
C GLY A 87 -1.44 1.83 20.45
N ARG A 88 -2.18 0.96 21.15
CA ARG A 88 -2.14 -0.48 20.89
C ARG A 88 -2.71 -0.83 19.53
N GLN A 89 -3.81 -0.20 19.12
CA GLN A 89 -4.43 -0.41 17.81
C GLN A 89 -3.51 0.06 16.68
N ALA A 90 -2.95 1.26 16.81
CA ALA A 90 -1.99 1.78 15.83
C ALA A 90 -0.79 0.84 15.64
N GLY A 91 -0.16 0.40 16.75
CA GLY A 91 0.96 -0.53 16.66
C GLY A 91 0.58 -1.94 16.15
N ALA A 92 -0.66 -2.38 16.38
CA ALA A 92 -1.15 -3.64 15.83
C ALA A 92 -1.38 -3.52 14.31
N GLN A 93 -1.95 -2.41 13.84
CA GLN A 93 -2.15 -2.15 12.42
C GLN A 93 -0.82 -2.11 11.69
N GLU A 94 0.13 -1.30 12.15
CA GLU A 94 1.47 -1.23 11.58
C GLU A 94 2.17 -2.61 11.54
N GLY A 95 2.00 -3.43 12.56
CA GLY A 95 2.52 -4.79 12.58
C GLY A 95 1.90 -5.70 11.51
N TRP A 96 0.61 -5.54 11.23
CA TRP A 96 -0.07 -6.26 10.17
C TRP A 96 0.38 -5.79 8.78
N ASP A 97 0.47 -4.48 8.57
CA ASP A 97 0.88 -3.89 7.29
C ASP A 97 2.29 -4.36 6.92
N ARG A 98 3.24 -4.33 7.88
CA ARG A 98 4.58 -4.91 7.69
C ARG A 98 4.55 -6.40 7.38
N HIS A 99 3.70 -7.16 8.04
CA HIS A 99 3.55 -8.58 7.77
C HIS A 99 3.04 -8.84 6.36
N PHE A 100 2.00 -8.12 5.94
CA PHE A 100 1.45 -8.25 4.59
C PHE A 100 2.43 -7.77 3.53
N ALA A 101 3.15 -6.67 3.73
CA ALA A 101 4.22 -6.23 2.84
C ALA A 101 5.31 -7.31 2.69
N SER A 102 5.72 -7.95 3.78
CA SER A 102 6.66 -9.07 3.74
C SER A 102 6.12 -10.29 2.97
N CYS A 103 4.84 -10.62 3.13
CA CYS A 103 4.20 -11.67 2.33
C CYS A 103 4.09 -11.26 0.85
N GLY A 104 3.76 -9.99 0.58
CA GLY A 104 3.67 -9.43 -0.77
C GLY A 104 5.01 -9.43 -1.50
N SER A 105 6.11 -9.20 -0.78
CA SER A 105 7.45 -9.29 -1.36
C SER A 105 7.75 -10.70 -1.92
N GLN A 106 7.28 -11.74 -1.25
CA GLN A 106 7.43 -13.12 -1.74
C GLN A 106 6.61 -13.36 -3.02
N LEU A 107 5.40 -12.78 -3.11
CA LEU A 107 4.58 -12.85 -4.32
C LEU A 107 5.23 -12.09 -5.48
N PHE A 108 5.81 -10.91 -5.21
CA PHE A 108 6.47 -10.04 -6.19
C PHE A 108 7.78 -10.63 -6.73
N ALA A 109 8.45 -11.45 -5.95
CA ALA A 109 9.76 -12.03 -6.24
C ALA A 109 9.80 -12.77 -7.59
N THR A 110 11.00 -13.04 -8.08
CA THR A 110 11.21 -13.78 -9.31
C THR A 110 10.70 -15.22 -9.18
N THR A 111 10.42 -15.87 -10.32
CA THR A 111 10.04 -17.30 -10.31
C THR A 111 11.14 -18.19 -9.72
N ALA A 112 12.40 -17.79 -9.87
CA ALA A 112 13.53 -18.52 -9.27
C ALA A 112 13.49 -18.48 -7.73
N ASP A 113 12.95 -17.43 -7.17
CA ASP A 113 12.77 -17.23 -5.74
C ASP A 113 11.39 -17.69 -5.23
N GLY A 114 10.59 -18.31 -6.09
CA GLY A 114 9.27 -18.85 -5.75
C GLY A 114 8.11 -17.88 -5.88
N GLY A 115 8.32 -16.67 -6.42
CA GLY A 115 7.30 -15.67 -6.67
C GLY A 115 6.66 -15.75 -8.05
N PHE A 116 5.82 -14.77 -8.36
CA PHE A 116 5.11 -14.66 -9.64
C PHE A 116 5.88 -13.87 -10.72
N ASN A 117 7.15 -13.56 -10.50
CA ASN A 117 8.05 -12.88 -11.43
C ASN A 117 7.73 -11.41 -11.74
N CYS A 118 7.01 -10.72 -10.88
CA CYS A 118 6.78 -9.28 -11.03
C CYS A 118 8.12 -8.51 -11.06
N ALA A 119 9.05 -8.86 -10.14
CA ALA A 119 10.38 -8.29 -10.06
C ALA A 119 11.21 -8.50 -11.34
N GLY A 120 11.01 -9.61 -12.05
CA GLY A 120 11.74 -9.91 -13.28
C GLY A 120 11.44 -8.94 -14.42
N CYS A 121 10.24 -8.36 -14.45
CA CYS A 121 9.84 -7.36 -15.44
C CYS A 121 9.98 -5.93 -14.90
N HIS A 122 9.65 -5.70 -13.63
CA HIS A 122 9.56 -4.36 -13.04
C HIS A 122 10.87 -3.85 -12.40
N GLY A 123 12.01 -4.45 -12.70
CA GLY A 123 13.31 -3.92 -12.27
C GLY A 123 13.71 -4.34 -10.86
N GLY A 124 13.57 -5.62 -10.55
CA GLY A 124 13.95 -6.22 -9.27
C GLY A 124 12.96 -5.89 -8.15
N MET A 125 13.36 -6.21 -6.93
CA MET A 125 12.51 -6.01 -5.75
C MET A 125 12.20 -4.55 -5.46
N ALA A 126 13.06 -3.63 -5.86
CA ALA A 126 12.81 -2.19 -5.70
C ALA A 126 11.76 -1.62 -6.69
N GLY A 127 11.37 -2.38 -7.69
CA GLY A 127 10.32 -1.97 -8.64
C GLY A 127 10.65 -0.72 -9.46
N VAL A 128 11.93 -0.51 -9.80
CA VAL A 128 12.44 0.70 -10.47
C VAL A 128 12.14 0.74 -11.97
N GLY A 129 11.45 -0.24 -12.51
CA GLY A 129 11.25 -0.41 -13.94
C GLY A 129 12.32 -1.27 -14.59
N GLY A 130 11.97 -1.92 -15.68
CA GLY A 130 12.87 -2.84 -16.36
C GLY A 130 12.39 -3.21 -17.75
N GLU A 131 12.91 -4.29 -18.29
CA GLU A 131 12.56 -4.80 -19.61
C GLU A 131 12.06 -6.24 -19.50
N ALA A 132 11.01 -6.55 -20.24
CA ALA A 132 10.45 -7.90 -20.33
C ALA A 132 10.54 -8.41 -21.77
N PRO A 133 11.05 -9.62 -22.01
CA PRO A 133 11.02 -10.23 -23.32
C PRO A 133 9.56 -10.46 -23.74
N PHE A 134 9.20 -10.00 -24.92
CA PHE A 134 7.86 -10.12 -25.46
C PHE A 134 7.92 -10.30 -26.98
N THR A 135 6.82 -10.81 -27.54
CA THR A 135 6.69 -10.98 -28.98
C THR A 135 5.58 -10.07 -29.48
N VAL A 136 5.92 -9.14 -30.35
CA VAL A 136 4.97 -8.27 -31.03
C VAL A 136 4.72 -8.75 -32.45
N ALA A 137 3.49 -8.60 -32.92
CA ALA A 137 3.15 -8.80 -34.32
C ALA A 137 2.90 -7.43 -34.95
N ASP A 138 3.54 -7.15 -36.06
CA ASP A 138 3.27 -5.96 -36.87
C ASP A 138 1.80 -6.01 -37.33
N PRO A 139 0.98 -4.99 -37.02
CA PRO A 139 -0.44 -5.00 -37.38
C PRO A 139 -0.70 -4.90 -38.89
N GLN A 140 0.30 -4.49 -39.70
CA GLN A 140 0.17 -4.31 -41.15
C GLN A 140 0.69 -5.51 -41.91
N THR A 141 1.85 -6.03 -41.53
CA THR A 141 2.54 -7.12 -42.22
C THR A 141 2.28 -8.48 -41.59
N GLY A 142 1.91 -8.53 -40.31
CA GLY A 142 1.80 -9.76 -39.54
C GLY A 142 3.17 -10.36 -39.17
N GLU A 143 4.27 -9.63 -39.40
CA GLU A 143 5.61 -10.08 -39.04
C GLU A 143 5.75 -10.13 -37.51
N ILE A 144 6.37 -11.20 -37.03
CA ILE A 144 6.55 -11.44 -35.59
C ILE A 144 7.99 -11.10 -35.22
N SER A 145 8.15 -10.16 -34.31
CA SER A 145 9.44 -9.73 -33.79
C SER A 145 9.55 -9.97 -32.29
N ALA A 146 10.71 -10.47 -31.84
CA ALA A 146 11.02 -10.53 -30.42
C ALA A 146 11.58 -9.17 -29.97
N VAL A 147 11.02 -8.61 -28.91
CA VAL A 147 11.37 -7.28 -28.39
C VAL A 147 11.56 -7.35 -26.89
N ASN A 148 12.29 -6.36 -26.34
CA ASN A 148 12.34 -6.12 -24.90
C ASN A 148 11.34 -5.01 -24.55
N TRP A 149 10.22 -5.41 -23.95
CA TRP A 149 9.16 -4.48 -23.57
C TRP A 149 9.54 -3.72 -22.32
N LYS A 150 9.54 -2.40 -22.39
CA LYS A 150 9.82 -1.51 -21.25
C LYS A 150 8.68 -1.58 -20.22
N ALA A 151 8.91 -2.27 -19.11
CA ALA A 151 7.97 -2.33 -18.00
C ALA A 151 8.13 -1.11 -17.08
N PRO A 152 7.04 -0.44 -16.68
CA PRO A 152 7.14 0.77 -15.89
C PRO A 152 7.66 0.50 -14.47
N ALA A 153 8.28 1.53 -13.88
CA ALA A 153 8.57 1.55 -12.46
C ALA A 153 7.26 1.49 -11.65
N VAL A 154 7.23 0.61 -10.65
CA VAL A 154 6.08 0.45 -9.74
C VAL A 154 6.32 1.08 -8.37
N ASN A 155 7.54 1.51 -8.06
CA ASN A 155 7.88 2.30 -6.87
C ASN A 155 7.39 3.75 -6.91
N THR A 156 6.67 4.14 -7.97
CA THR A 156 6.00 5.44 -8.13
C THR A 156 4.55 5.27 -8.58
N VAL A 157 4.01 4.05 -8.48
CA VAL A 157 2.70 3.75 -9.02
C VAL A 157 1.59 4.53 -8.31
N PHE A 158 1.68 4.71 -6.99
CA PHE A 158 0.69 5.46 -6.20
C PHE A 158 0.80 6.98 -6.29
N TYR A 159 1.76 7.49 -7.05
CA TYR A 159 1.76 8.90 -7.48
C TYR A 159 0.81 9.14 -8.66
N LYS A 160 0.49 8.09 -9.41
CA LYS A 160 -0.27 8.14 -10.67
C LYS A 160 -1.65 7.51 -10.57
N PHE A 161 -1.80 6.50 -9.74
CA PHE A 161 -3.02 5.69 -9.61
C PHE A 161 -3.37 5.54 -8.14
N ASP A 162 -4.66 5.55 -7.82
CA ASP A 162 -5.11 5.17 -6.50
C ASP A 162 -5.08 3.65 -6.28
N GLU A 163 -5.31 3.22 -5.06
CA GLU A 163 -5.24 1.81 -4.69
C GLU A 163 -6.23 0.95 -5.47
N SER A 164 -7.45 1.45 -5.68
CA SER A 164 -8.49 0.72 -6.40
C SER A 164 -8.15 0.55 -7.88
N GLU A 165 -7.46 1.51 -8.47
CA GLU A 165 -6.97 1.43 -9.85
C GLU A 165 -5.80 0.44 -9.96
N VAL A 166 -4.88 0.45 -9.00
CA VAL A 166 -3.79 -0.54 -8.95
C VAL A 166 -4.35 -1.94 -8.77
N GLU A 167 -5.34 -2.12 -7.89
CA GLU A 167 -6.05 -3.37 -7.73
C GLU A 167 -6.71 -3.83 -9.03
N PHE A 168 -7.38 -2.91 -9.74
CA PHE A 168 -7.98 -3.21 -11.04
C PHE A 168 -6.92 -3.64 -12.07
N ILE A 169 -5.78 -2.95 -12.13
CA ILE A 169 -4.68 -3.29 -13.06
C ILE A 169 -4.11 -4.68 -12.73
N LEU A 170 -3.92 -4.99 -11.46
CA LEU A 170 -3.45 -6.31 -11.03
C LEU A 170 -4.46 -7.41 -11.35
N ASN A 171 -5.74 -7.14 -11.14
CA ASN A 171 -6.79 -8.10 -11.41
C ASN A 171 -6.95 -8.42 -12.90
N TYR A 172 -6.94 -7.40 -13.78
CA TYR A 172 -7.29 -7.54 -15.19
C TYR A 172 -6.13 -7.36 -16.17
N GLY A 173 -4.94 -6.97 -15.67
CA GLY A 173 -3.79 -6.70 -16.52
C GLY A 173 -3.93 -5.44 -17.36
N ARG A 174 -3.04 -5.31 -18.34
CA ARG A 174 -3.06 -4.23 -19.34
C ARG A 174 -3.23 -4.85 -20.72
N PRO A 175 -4.36 -4.64 -21.41
CA PRO A 175 -4.58 -5.15 -22.75
C PRO A 175 -3.46 -4.73 -23.71
N PHE A 176 -3.12 -5.62 -24.63
CA PHE A 176 -2.07 -5.39 -25.65
C PHE A 176 -0.66 -5.14 -25.09
N SER A 177 -0.39 -5.59 -23.88
CA SER A 177 0.92 -5.51 -23.23
C SER A 177 1.28 -6.84 -22.57
N PRO A 178 2.57 -7.05 -22.16
CA PRO A 178 2.97 -8.23 -21.40
C PRO A 178 2.33 -8.33 -20.01
N MET A 179 1.72 -7.27 -19.49
CA MET A 179 1.06 -7.26 -18.19
C MET A 179 -0.24 -8.04 -18.23
N SER A 180 -0.14 -9.33 -17.94
CA SER A 180 -1.29 -10.26 -17.90
C SER A 180 -2.18 -10.00 -16.67
N PRO A 181 -3.44 -10.47 -16.67
CA PRO A 181 -4.27 -10.57 -15.49
C PRO A 181 -3.62 -11.46 -14.41
N TRP A 182 -3.57 -10.99 -13.18
CA TRP A 182 -3.07 -11.76 -12.04
C TRP A 182 -4.19 -12.23 -11.11
N GLY A 183 -5.26 -11.45 -10.98
CA GLY A 183 -6.39 -11.83 -10.13
C GLY A 183 -7.28 -12.91 -10.77
N VAL A 184 -7.83 -13.82 -9.96
CA VAL A 184 -8.77 -14.86 -10.40
C VAL A 184 -9.97 -14.28 -11.15
N VAL A 185 -10.44 -13.10 -10.75
CA VAL A 185 -11.56 -12.40 -11.42
C VAL A 185 -11.25 -12.01 -12.86
N GLY A 186 -9.98 -11.80 -13.19
CA GLY A 186 -9.49 -11.54 -14.56
C GLY A 186 -8.95 -12.80 -15.26
N GLY A 187 -9.02 -13.97 -14.62
CA GLY A 187 -8.49 -15.23 -15.14
C GLY A 187 -7.04 -15.52 -14.73
N GLY A 188 -6.48 -14.76 -13.79
CA GLY A 188 -5.13 -14.96 -13.26
C GLY A 188 -5.07 -15.98 -12.10
N PRO A 189 -3.89 -16.24 -11.55
CA PRO A 189 -3.68 -17.25 -10.53
C PRO A 189 -3.88 -16.75 -9.08
N MET A 190 -3.95 -15.45 -8.82
CA MET A 190 -3.99 -14.88 -7.47
C MET A 190 -5.41 -14.67 -6.97
N ASN A 191 -5.70 -15.07 -5.75
CA ASN A 191 -6.93 -14.70 -5.07
C ASN A 191 -6.91 -13.23 -4.59
N SER A 192 -8.06 -12.71 -4.11
CA SER A 192 -8.17 -11.31 -3.68
C SER A 192 -7.21 -10.96 -2.55
N GLN A 193 -7.03 -11.84 -1.57
CA GLN A 193 -6.09 -11.60 -0.47
C GLN A 193 -4.63 -11.50 -0.94
N GLN A 194 -4.25 -12.31 -1.93
CA GLN A 194 -2.90 -12.22 -2.51
C GLN A 194 -2.72 -10.91 -3.29
N ILE A 195 -3.75 -10.41 -3.97
CA ILE A 195 -3.73 -9.10 -4.63
C ILE A 195 -3.58 -7.97 -3.59
N GLU A 196 -4.38 -7.98 -2.52
CA GLU A 196 -4.28 -7.04 -1.41
C GLU A 196 -2.88 -7.07 -0.76
N THR A 197 -2.38 -8.27 -0.49
CA THR A 197 -1.04 -8.49 0.07
C THR A 197 0.06 -7.94 -0.84
N LEU A 198 -0.09 -8.10 -2.15
CA LEU A 198 0.84 -7.55 -3.14
C LEU A 198 0.77 -6.01 -3.16
N ILE A 199 -0.42 -5.42 -3.00
CA ILE A 199 -0.61 -3.97 -2.90
C ILE A 199 0.12 -3.42 -1.67
N GLU A 200 0.05 -4.09 -0.52
CA GLU A 200 0.80 -3.67 0.67
C GLU A 200 2.32 -3.67 0.44
N TYR A 201 2.83 -4.66 -0.28
CA TYR A 201 4.23 -4.62 -0.70
C TYR A 201 4.53 -3.45 -1.65
N LEU A 202 3.69 -3.21 -2.65
CA LEU A 202 3.87 -2.08 -3.57
C LEU A 202 3.84 -0.73 -2.81
N LYS A 203 3.01 -0.58 -1.79
CA LYS A 203 3.03 0.59 -0.90
C LYS A 203 4.37 0.73 -0.18
N SER A 204 4.94 -0.37 0.31
CA SER A 204 6.19 -0.36 1.09
C SER A 204 7.44 0.01 0.28
N ILE A 205 7.41 -0.16 -1.04
CA ILE A 205 8.54 0.18 -1.93
C ILE A 205 8.37 1.52 -2.63
N GLN A 206 7.32 2.29 -2.32
CA GLN A 206 7.14 3.60 -2.94
C GLN A 206 8.27 4.56 -2.54
N ILE A 207 8.68 5.42 -3.49
CA ILE A 207 9.51 6.57 -3.15
C ILE A 207 8.72 7.44 -2.16
N PRO A 208 9.28 7.78 -0.99
CA PRO A 208 8.60 8.61 0.00
C PRO A 208 8.22 9.98 -0.58
N ARG A 209 7.05 10.49 -0.22
CA ARG A 209 6.61 11.83 -0.63
C ARG A 209 7.44 12.92 0.05
N GLU A 210 7.57 14.08 -0.60
CA GLU A 210 8.26 15.23 -0.02
C GLU A 210 7.63 15.61 1.34
N GLY A 211 8.47 15.77 2.37
CA GLY A 211 8.05 16.08 3.73
C GLY A 211 7.63 14.88 4.58
N CYS A 212 7.66 13.65 4.05
CA CYS A 212 7.59 12.46 4.86
C CYS A 212 8.86 12.30 5.69
N LEU A 213 8.72 12.33 7.01
CA LEU A 213 9.83 12.06 7.92
C LEU A 213 9.83 10.59 8.32
N PRO A 214 11.00 9.93 8.36
CA PRO A 214 11.11 8.53 8.78
C PRO A 214 10.49 8.25 10.16
N ASP A 215 10.50 9.24 11.05
CA ASP A 215 9.98 9.16 12.41
C ASP A 215 8.43 9.16 12.46
N GLU A 216 7.76 9.73 11.47
CA GLU A 216 6.30 9.78 11.38
C GLU A 216 5.71 8.47 10.81
N LEU A 217 6.57 7.65 10.23
CA LEU A 217 6.24 6.43 9.51
C LEU A 217 6.51 5.14 10.33
N GLY A 218 6.76 5.28 11.62
CA GLY A 218 6.95 4.12 12.51
C GLY A 218 8.30 3.41 12.38
N GLY A 219 9.31 4.02 11.74
CA GLY A 219 10.67 3.52 11.64
C GLY A 219 11.13 3.25 10.19
N GLU A 220 12.41 2.93 10.03
CA GLU A 220 13.12 2.81 8.74
C GLU A 220 12.60 1.72 7.78
N GLU A 221 11.62 0.90 8.18
CA GLU A 221 11.26 -0.32 7.44
C GLU A 221 9.90 -0.30 6.73
N PHE A 222 9.02 0.68 6.98
CA PHE A 222 7.69 0.70 6.36
C PHE A 222 7.19 2.12 6.11
N PHE A 223 6.81 2.42 4.87
CA PHE A 223 6.24 3.71 4.47
C PHE A 223 4.78 3.55 4.03
N ASP A 224 3.85 4.19 4.70
CA ASP A 224 2.53 4.45 4.13
C ASP A 224 2.57 5.78 3.38
N VAL A 225 2.89 5.72 2.10
CA VAL A 225 3.07 6.87 1.22
C VAL A 225 1.79 7.70 1.06
N GLN A 226 0.63 7.13 1.36
CA GLN A 226 -0.64 7.83 1.21
C GLN A 226 -0.96 8.75 2.40
N MET A 227 -0.31 8.55 3.54
CA MET A 227 -0.64 9.22 4.80
C MET A 227 0.29 10.37 5.16
N CYS A 228 1.39 10.59 4.46
CA CYS A 228 2.36 11.61 4.83
C CYS A 228 2.78 12.51 3.68
N GLY A 229 3.31 13.69 3.99
CA GLY A 229 3.92 14.61 3.07
C GLY A 229 2.97 15.39 2.17
N SER A 230 3.55 16.11 1.22
CA SER A 230 2.84 17.04 0.33
C SER A 230 2.10 16.37 -0.84
N GLY A 231 2.25 15.08 -1.02
CA GLY A 231 1.71 14.34 -2.16
C GLY A 231 2.52 14.47 -3.45
N VAL A 232 3.67 15.16 -3.43
CA VAL A 232 4.56 15.34 -4.58
C VAL A 232 5.86 14.54 -4.41
N LEU A 233 6.56 14.30 -5.53
CA LEU A 233 7.88 13.68 -5.50
C LEU A 233 8.88 14.55 -4.72
N PRO A 234 9.84 13.93 -4.01
CA PRO A 234 10.91 14.66 -3.34
C PRO A 234 11.83 15.39 -4.32
N ALA A 235 12.55 16.38 -3.80
CA ALA A 235 13.34 17.29 -4.62
C ALA A 235 14.45 16.59 -5.43
N ASP A 236 15.08 15.57 -4.86
CA ASP A 236 16.11 14.75 -5.51
C ASP A 236 15.55 13.94 -6.70
N GLU A 237 14.34 13.41 -6.59
CA GLU A 237 13.68 12.72 -7.69
C GLU A 237 13.27 13.71 -8.80
N LYS A 238 12.82 14.91 -8.45
CA LYS A 238 12.56 15.97 -9.43
C LYS A 238 13.84 16.42 -10.15
N GLU A 239 14.98 16.48 -9.44
CA GLU A 239 16.29 16.76 -10.01
C GLU A 239 16.74 15.63 -10.96
N ASN A 240 16.48 14.37 -10.64
CA ASN A 240 16.72 13.23 -11.53
C ASN A 240 15.91 13.35 -12.83
N ILE A 241 14.64 13.74 -12.75
CA ILE A 241 13.80 14.01 -13.93
C ILE A 241 14.38 15.14 -14.76
N GLN A 242 14.74 16.27 -14.15
CA GLN A 242 15.31 17.40 -14.85
C GLN A 242 16.64 17.05 -15.52
N THR A 243 17.49 16.31 -14.82
CA THR A 243 18.77 15.83 -15.38
C THR A 243 18.56 14.96 -16.62
N ALA A 244 17.56 14.07 -16.60
CA ALA A 244 17.25 13.23 -17.76
C ALA A 244 16.73 14.06 -18.95
N ILE A 245 15.94 15.10 -18.70
CA ILE A 245 15.47 16.05 -19.72
C ILE A 245 16.66 16.83 -20.32
N ASP A 246 17.54 17.34 -19.47
CA ASP A 246 18.72 18.13 -19.90
C ASP A 246 19.68 17.28 -20.74
N LEU A 247 19.86 16.00 -20.38
CA LEU A 247 20.64 15.05 -21.17
C LEU A 247 20.01 14.81 -22.54
N ALA A 248 18.72 14.56 -22.62
CA ALA A 248 18.02 14.36 -23.88
C ALA A 248 18.14 15.57 -24.80
N MET A 249 17.98 16.79 -24.26
CA MET A 249 18.16 18.05 -25.02
C MET A 249 19.61 18.32 -25.39
N ALA A 250 20.59 17.80 -24.65
CA ALA A 250 21.98 17.90 -24.99
C ALA A 250 22.42 16.92 -26.10
N GLU A 251 21.78 15.73 -26.15
CA GLU A 251 22.01 14.74 -27.21
C GLU A 251 21.40 15.18 -28.55
N ASP A 252 20.21 15.78 -28.51
CA ASP A 252 19.53 16.35 -29.68
C ASP A 252 19.14 17.82 -29.43
N PRO A 253 19.95 18.76 -29.88
CA PRO A 253 19.68 20.18 -29.68
C PRO A 253 18.44 20.73 -30.44
N ASP A 254 17.88 19.97 -31.33
CA ASP A 254 16.72 20.37 -32.13
C ASP A 254 15.38 20.03 -31.44
N ILE A 255 15.42 19.16 -30.41
CA ILE A 255 14.19 18.84 -29.67
C ILE A 255 13.75 19.96 -28.72
N THR A 256 12.45 20.12 -28.58
CA THR A 256 11.87 21.05 -27.60
C THR A 256 11.81 20.46 -26.19
N LEU A 257 11.71 21.32 -25.18
CA LEU A 257 11.46 20.86 -23.80
C LEU A 257 10.20 19.95 -23.72
N GLY A 258 9.14 20.34 -24.43
CA GLY A 258 7.90 19.55 -24.46
C GLY A 258 8.08 18.17 -25.06
N GLU A 259 8.86 18.07 -26.12
CA GLU A 259 9.19 16.78 -26.74
C GLU A 259 10.09 15.92 -25.84
N ALA A 260 11.09 16.52 -25.21
CA ALA A 260 11.96 15.84 -24.26
C ALA A 260 11.16 15.26 -23.08
N VAL A 261 10.23 16.02 -22.52
CA VAL A 261 9.35 15.56 -21.44
C VAL A 261 8.36 14.50 -21.95
N PHE A 262 7.81 14.65 -23.15
CA PHE A 262 6.87 13.69 -23.72
C PHE A 262 7.53 12.31 -23.92
N ASN A 263 8.77 12.27 -24.36
CA ASN A 263 9.56 11.07 -24.60
C ASN A 263 10.44 10.66 -23.40
N LEU A 264 10.30 11.32 -22.25
CA LEU A 264 11.16 11.14 -21.10
C LEU A 264 11.30 9.65 -20.72
N GLU A 265 12.53 9.17 -20.77
CA GLU A 265 12.89 7.82 -20.38
C GLU A 265 13.66 7.85 -19.05
N LEU A 266 12.96 7.57 -17.98
CA LEU A 266 13.53 7.42 -16.64
C LEU A 266 12.88 6.20 -16.00
N GLY A 267 13.69 5.30 -15.41
CA GLY A 267 13.16 4.06 -14.84
C GLY A 267 12.30 3.29 -15.83
N SER A 268 12.84 2.98 -17.02
CA SER A 268 12.13 2.29 -18.13
C SER A 268 10.84 2.99 -18.57
N GLY A 269 10.84 4.32 -18.59
CA GLY A 269 9.72 5.12 -19.06
C GLY A 269 8.61 5.33 -18.04
N ALA A 270 8.94 5.34 -16.76
CA ALA A 270 7.96 5.54 -15.67
C ALA A 270 7.14 6.83 -15.83
N TYR A 271 7.71 7.86 -16.42
CA TYR A 271 7.11 9.19 -16.55
C TYR A 271 6.80 9.59 -18.00
N SER A 272 6.98 8.70 -18.98
CA SER A 272 6.81 9.02 -20.39
C SER A 272 5.35 9.05 -20.84
N CYS A 273 4.95 10.15 -21.47
CA CYS A 273 3.69 10.28 -22.19
C CYS A 273 3.66 9.36 -23.43
N ALA A 274 4.80 9.25 -24.12
CA ALA A 274 4.99 8.45 -25.32
C ALA A 274 4.62 6.98 -25.10
N ARG A 275 4.80 6.44 -23.89
CA ARG A 275 4.42 5.07 -23.55
C ARG A 275 2.96 4.75 -23.93
N CYS A 276 2.06 5.68 -23.64
CA CYS A 276 0.64 5.50 -23.91
C CYS A 276 0.20 6.14 -25.24
N HIS A 277 0.91 7.18 -25.68
CA HIS A 277 0.50 7.99 -26.82
C HIS A 277 1.34 7.77 -28.09
N THR A 278 2.37 6.89 -28.05
CA THR A 278 3.18 6.54 -29.23
C THR A 278 3.27 5.03 -29.39
N LEU A 279 2.67 4.51 -30.47
CA LEU A 279 2.76 3.09 -30.78
C LEU A 279 4.23 2.69 -30.97
N GLY A 280 4.63 1.58 -30.42
CA GLY A 280 5.99 1.06 -30.55
C GLY A 280 7.02 1.64 -29.58
N TRP A 281 6.73 2.73 -28.90
CA TRP A 281 7.67 3.34 -27.97
C TRP A 281 8.11 2.36 -26.86
N SER A 282 7.17 1.59 -26.33
CA SER A 282 7.45 0.63 -25.24
C SER A 282 8.37 -0.53 -25.65
N TRP A 283 8.54 -0.80 -26.94
CA TRP A 283 9.44 -1.87 -27.42
C TRP A 283 10.58 -1.39 -28.31
N GLY A 284 10.85 -0.08 -28.32
CA GLY A 284 12.04 0.46 -28.97
C GLY A 284 11.94 0.67 -30.49
N ASP A 285 10.74 0.57 -31.05
CA ASP A 285 10.44 0.87 -32.48
C ASP A 285 9.28 1.89 -32.52
N PRO A 286 9.52 3.14 -32.13
CA PRO A 286 8.48 4.15 -32.03
C PRO A 286 7.97 4.56 -33.42
N GLY A 287 6.64 4.53 -33.53
CA GLY A 287 5.92 5.14 -34.65
C GLY A 287 5.95 6.67 -34.56
N GLN A 288 4.94 7.33 -35.12
CA GLN A 288 4.86 8.77 -35.02
C GLN A 288 4.42 9.21 -33.61
N PRO A 289 5.09 10.21 -33.01
CA PRO A 289 4.70 10.77 -31.74
C PRO A 289 3.21 11.17 -31.72
N GLY A 290 2.52 10.85 -30.64
CA GLY A 290 1.14 11.24 -30.44
C GLY A 290 0.08 10.42 -31.17
N GLN A 291 0.41 9.50 -32.07
CA GLN A 291 -0.58 8.72 -32.84
C GLN A 291 -1.44 7.76 -32.00
N GLY A 292 -1.16 7.64 -30.73
CA GLY A 292 -1.89 6.72 -29.85
C GLY A 292 -1.24 5.34 -29.76
N ALA A 293 -1.60 4.64 -28.73
CA ALA A 293 -1.31 3.23 -28.48
C ALA A 293 -2.34 2.72 -27.50
N PHE A 294 -2.07 2.86 -26.17
CA PHE A 294 -3.06 2.68 -25.10
C PHE A 294 -3.84 3.98 -24.84
N GLY A 295 -3.22 5.12 -25.13
CA GLY A 295 -3.80 6.44 -25.01
C GLY A 295 -4.45 6.92 -26.33
N TRP A 296 -5.12 8.05 -26.21
CA TRP A 296 -5.77 8.70 -27.34
C TRP A 296 -4.75 9.19 -28.39
N ASN A 297 -5.17 9.25 -29.64
CA ASN A 297 -4.40 9.88 -30.72
C ASN A 297 -4.42 11.41 -30.54
N LEU A 298 -3.25 12.00 -30.35
CA LEU A 298 -3.04 13.41 -30.08
C LEU A 298 -2.74 14.23 -31.35
N THR A 299 -2.56 13.59 -32.52
CA THR A 299 -2.16 14.25 -33.77
C THR A 299 -3.35 14.88 -34.50
N GLY A 300 -3.01 15.68 -35.52
CA GLY A 300 -4.00 16.28 -36.43
C GLY A 300 -4.89 17.33 -35.74
N GLY A 301 -4.39 18.00 -34.72
CA GLY A 301 -5.14 19.01 -33.98
C GLY A 301 -6.25 18.46 -33.10
N SER A 302 -6.27 17.16 -32.81
CA SER A 302 -7.31 16.50 -31.98
C SER A 302 -7.42 17.12 -30.59
N THR A 303 -6.29 17.52 -29.99
CA THR A 303 -6.24 18.17 -28.70
C THR A 303 -6.83 19.58 -28.71
N ASN A 304 -6.65 20.31 -29.82
CA ASN A 304 -7.25 21.65 -30.02
C ASN A 304 -8.77 21.61 -30.10
N SER A 305 -9.32 20.51 -30.57
CA SER A 305 -10.77 20.30 -30.63
C SER A 305 -11.35 19.69 -29.33
N ALA A 306 -10.51 19.08 -28.49
CA ALA A 306 -10.93 18.41 -27.26
C ALA A 306 -10.93 19.37 -26.04
N PHE A 307 -10.06 20.38 -26.04
CA PHE A 307 -9.91 21.35 -24.96
C PHE A 307 -10.07 22.77 -25.46
N ASP A 308 -10.89 23.59 -24.79
CA ASP A 308 -11.18 24.98 -25.18
C ASP A 308 -9.96 25.89 -25.04
N SER A 309 -9.08 25.60 -24.08
CA SER A 309 -7.88 26.39 -23.79
C SER A 309 -6.67 25.49 -23.47
N GLU A 310 -5.48 26.09 -23.50
CA GLU A 310 -4.27 25.41 -23.02
C GLU A 310 -4.31 25.18 -21.52
N ASP A 311 -4.89 26.10 -20.75
CA ASP A 311 -5.01 25.96 -19.30
C ASP A 311 -5.93 24.80 -18.92
N ASP A 312 -7.01 24.54 -19.68
CA ASP A 312 -7.85 23.35 -19.48
C ASP A 312 -7.05 22.05 -19.70
N MET A 313 -6.22 22.02 -20.71
CA MET A 313 -5.34 20.88 -21.01
C MET A 313 -4.23 20.72 -19.94
N VAL A 314 -3.66 21.82 -19.46
CA VAL A 314 -2.70 21.81 -18.34
C VAL A 314 -3.37 21.23 -17.11
N ALA A 315 -4.55 21.72 -16.73
CA ALA A 315 -5.30 21.22 -15.59
C ALA A 315 -5.65 19.72 -15.73
N PHE A 316 -5.98 19.29 -16.94
CA PHE A 316 -6.23 17.88 -17.24
C PHE A 316 -4.97 17.01 -17.06
N ILE A 317 -3.81 17.45 -17.54
CA ILE A 317 -2.56 16.70 -17.37
C ILE A 317 -2.13 16.68 -15.90
N GLN A 318 -2.33 17.78 -15.16
CA GLN A 318 -2.01 17.85 -13.73
C GLN A 318 -2.84 16.87 -12.91
N ASN A 319 -4.14 16.80 -13.16
CA ASN A 319 -5.08 16.02 -12.35
C ASN A 319 -5.36 14.62 -12.90
N GLY A 320 -5.13 14.41 -14.20
CA GLY A 320 -5.56 13.21 -14.90
C GLY A 320 -7.06 13.15 -15.12
N SER A 321 -7.55 12.00 -15.56
CA SER A 321 -8.99 11.74 -15.76
C SER A 321 -9.54 10.80 -14.70
N GLU A 322 -10.84 10.84 -14.44
CA GLU A 322 -11.52 9.82 -13.65
C GLU A 322 -11.56 8.48 -14.42
N PHE A 323 -11.41 7.37 -13.71
CA PHE A 323 -11.44 6.04 -14.30
C PHE A 323 -12.82 5.77 -14.95
N GLY A 324 -12.79 5.37 -16.24
CA GLY A 324 -14.00 5.09 -16.99
C GLY A 324 -14.82 6.32 -17.43
N ALA A 325 -14.42 7.54 -17.03
CA ALA A 325 -15.09 8.76 -17.47
C ALA A 325 -14.68 9.15 -18.90
N VAL A 326 -15.62 9.71 -19.65
CA VAL A 326 -15.34 10.39 -20.93
C VAL A 326 -15.00 11.85 -20.69
N TYR A 327 -14.04 12.38 -21.41
CA TYR A 327 -13.54 13.73 -21.23
C TYR A 327 -13.27 14.44 -22.57
N GLY A 328 -13.03 15.75 -22.47
CA GLY A 328 -12.87 16.60 -23.64
C GLY A 328 -14.21 16.99 -24.29
N ASN A 329 -14.18 18.03 -25.11
CA ASN A 329 -15.38 18.61 -25.74
C ASN A 329 -16.11 17.61 -26.66
N ASN A 330 -15.36 16.71 -27.28
CA ASN A 330 -15.88 15.68 -28.17
C ASN A 330 -16.16 14.34 -27.46
N ARG A 331 -16.04 14.29 -26.14
CA ARG A 331 -16.19 13.08 -25.32
C ARG A 331 -15.34 11.93 -25.84
N GLN A 332 -14.07 12.20 -26.13
CA GLN A 332 -13.12 11.24 -26.64
C GLN A 332 -12.43 10.54 -25.46
N GLY A 333 -12.18 9.25 -25.62
CA GLY A 333 -11.52 8.46 -24.62
C GLY A 333 -12.43 7.99 -23.49
N SER A 334 -12.15 6.80 -23.02
CA SER A 334 -12.77 6.19 -21.85
C SER A 334 -11.68 5.37 -21.17
N GLY A 335 -10.97 5.91 -20.30
CA GLY A 335 -9.88 5.23 -19.64
C GLY A 335 -9.29 6.16 -18.60
N ARG A 336 -8.24 5.71 -17.96
CA ARG A 336 -7.57 6.49 -16.96
C ARG A 336 -6.26 7.04 -17.52
N MET A 337 -6.19 8.35 -17.71
CA MET A 337 -4.93 9.06 -17.80
C MET A 337 -4.52 9.48 -16.40
N PRO A 338 -3.37 9.05 -15.89
CA PRO A 338 -2.92 9.45 -14.56
C PRO A 338 -2.62 10.95 -14.52
N GLY A 339 -2.72 11.56 -13.33
CA GLY A 339 -2.27 12.93 -13.11
C GLY A 339 -0.76 13.01 -12.99
N PHE A 340 -0.17 14.06 -13.52
CA PHE A 340 1.29 14.29 -13.49
C PHE A 340 1.69 15.52 -12.66
N GLY A 341 0.75 16.24 -12.06
CA GLY A 341 1.02 17.43 -11.25
C GLY A 341 1.84 17.16 -9.98
N SER A 342 1.82 15.93 -9.46
CA SER A 342 2.67 15.51 -8.35
C SER A 342 4.11 15.15 -8.76
N ILE A 343 4.36 15.00 -10.08
CA ILE A 343 5.60 14.46 -10.65
C ILE A 343 6.36 15.55 -11.42
N LEU A 344 5.67 16.25 -12.32
CA LEU A 344 6.23 17.26 -13.22
C LEU A 344 5.97 18.67 -12.71
N THR A 345 6.82 19.61 -13.08
CA THR A 345 6.61 21.03 -12.81
C THR A 345 5.59 21.64 -13.77
N ASP A 346 5.00 22.78 -13.40
CA ASP A 346 4.06 23.51 -14.27
C ASP A 346 4.70 23.90 -15.61
N GLU A 347 5.99 24.26 -15.62
CA GLU A 347 6.76 24.59 -16.82
C GLU A 347 6.87 23.38 -17.75
N GLN A 348 7.22 22.23 -17.22
CA GLN A 348 7.32 20.98 -17.97
C GLN A 348 5.96 20.57 -18.54
N ILE A 349 4.89 20.68 -17.77
CA ILE A 349 3.52 20.35 -18.23
C ILE A 349 3.08 21.32 -19.34
N ARG A 350 3.33 22.64 -19.21
CA ARG A 350 3.01 23.62 -20.24
C ARG A 350 3.79 23.36 -21.53
N ALA A 351 5.06 23.02 -21.42
CA ALA A 351 5.86 22.65 -22.58
C ALA A 351 5.33 21.41 -23.30
N VAL A 352 4.87 20.40 -22.55
CA VAL A 352 4.20 19.21 -23.13
C VAL A 352 2.90 19.61 -23.83
N VAL A 353 2.09 20.50 -23.25
CA VAL A 353 0.84 20.99 -23.88
C VAL A 353 1.16 21.68 -25.20
N GLU A 354 2.16 22.57 -25.24
CA GLU A 354 2.60 23.25 -26.46
C GLU A 354 3.05 22.26 -27.54
N TYR A 355 3.89 21.28 -27.15
CA TYR A 355 4.35 20.23 -28.05
C TYR A 355 3.19 19.40 -28.62
N VAL A 356 2.31 18.87 -27.75
CA VAL A 356 1.19 18.04 -28.15
C VAL A 356 0.18 18.79 -29.03
N ARG A 357 -0.02 20.08 -28.81
CA ARG A 357 -0.89 20.92 -29.65
C ARG A 357 -0.26 21.23 -31.03
N SER A 358 1.02 21.00 -31.20
CA SER A 358 1.72 21.12 -32.47
C SER A 358 1.69 19.84 -33.33
N LEU A 359 1.32 18.70 -32.74
CA LEU A 359 1.15 17.42 -33.43
C LEU A 359 -0.16 17.37 -34.21
#